data_34a2837556f615fb0eff0b3bbfd10c75
#
_entry.id   34a2837556f615fb0eff0b3bbfd10c75
#
_cell.length_a   1.000
_cell.length_b   1.000
_cell.length_c   1.000
_cell.angle_alpha   90.00
_cell.angle_beta   90.00
_cell.angle_gamma   90.00
#
_symmetry.space_group_name_H-M   'P 1'
#
loop_
_entity.id
_entity.type
_entity.pdbx_description
1 polymer ?
#
loop_
_entity_poly.entity_id
_entity_poly.type
_entity_poly.pdbx_seq_one_letter_code
_entity_poly.pdbx_strand_id
1 'polypeptide(L)'
;YKRQLMGGGFVNTELRSITDTRFFKYIDYLLLDDGEDPLFQVLRYLDGAIQKEELVRTFSLDENGSRVVYQDNPAYPACRQSETGFPDYEGLPLDKYISVMEMANPMHKLWSDGRWNKLTLAHGCYWGKCAFCDGSLDYIKRYEPNTAKTLVDRMERLIEQTGEIGFHFVDEAAPPALLREMAQEIIRRGITVVWWGNIRFEKSYTEELCDLLQRSGCIAVSGGLEVASPRLLKLINKGVTVAQVARVANNFTGAGIMVHAYLMYGFPTQTAQETIDSLETVRQMFELGLIQSGFWHRFAMTAHSPVGLHPAEYSCRVTEPPFGGFARNDVQFEALSGCDPELFSEGLRVSLYNYMNGTCL
;
A
#
# COMPACT_ATOMS: atom_id res chain seq x y z
N TYR A 1 33.78 3.03 14.05
CA TYR A 1 32.86 3.76 13.15
C TYR A 1 31.59 2.96 12.96
N LYS A 2 30.43 3.58 13.20
CA LYS A 2 29.13 2.94 12.96
C LYS A 2 28.73 3.17 11.51
N ARG A 3 28.33 2.11 10.80
CA ARG A 3 27.73 2.19 9.45
C ARG A 3 26.23 2.45 9.57
N GLN A 4 25.73 3.28 8.70
CA GLN A 4 24.31 3.59 8.63
C GLN A 4 23.75 3.10 7.29
N LEU A 5 22.72 2.27 7.38
CA LEU A 5 22.00 1.72 6.22
C LEU A 5 20.56 2.22 6.24
N MET A 6 20.01 2.51 5.10
CA MET A 6 18.63 2.95 4.93
C MET A 6 17.96 2.19 3.80
N GLY A 7 16.76 1.70 4.03
CA GLY A 7 15.91 1.01 3.07
C GLY A 7 14.44 1.36 3.28
N GLY A 8 13.55 0.62 2.63
CA GLY A 8 12.10 0.77 2.78
C GLY A 8 11.48 1.71 1.76
N GLY A 9 10.18 2.04 1.95
CA GLY A 9 9.35 2.72 0.96
C GLY A 9 9.96 4.03 0.43
N PHE A 10 10.44 4.91 1.31
CA PHE A 10 11.03 6.19 0.93
C PHE A 10 12.27 6.02 0.03
N VAL A 11 13.13 5.04 0.32
CA VAL A 11 14.31 4.74 -0.50
C VAL A 11 13.88 4.20 -1.86
N ASN A 12 12.89 3.31 -1.87
CA ASN A 12 12.39 2.65 -3.08
C ASN A 12 11.69 3.60 -4.04
N THR A 13 11.10 4.66 -3.55
CA THR A 13 10.36 5.64 -4.34
C THR A 13 11.14 6.94 -4.53
N GLU A 14 11.39 7.68 -3.46
CA GLU A 14 11.93 9.03 -3.50
C GLU A 14 13.43 9.09 -3.83
N LEU A 15 14.21 8.10 -3.37
CA LEU A 15 15.67 8.10 -3.51
C LEU A 15 16.17 7.21 -4.65
N ARG A 16 15.28 6.60 -5.42
CA ARG A 16 15.63 5.63 -6.46
C ARG A 16 16.54 6.18 -7.57
N SER A 17 16.53 7.48 -7.79
CA SER A 17 17.40 8.16 -8.77
C SER A 17 18.41 9.11 -8.13
N ILE A 18 18.79 8.84 -6.88
CA ILE A 18 19.69 9.73 -6.16
C ILE A 18 21.06 9.82 -6.81
N THR A 19 21.54 11.06 -7.00
CA THR A 19 22.89 11.36 -7.52
C THR A 19 23.66 12.33 -6.63
N ASP A 20 23.02 12.84 -5.58
CA ASP A 20 23.59 13.85 -4.71
C ASP A 20 24.43 13.22 -3.60
N THR A 21 25.75 13.46 -3.66
CA THR A 21 26.72 12.92 -2.69
C THR A 21 26.52 13.46 -1.27
N ARG A 22 25.84 14.61 -1.11
CA ARG A 22 25.60 15.22 0.22
C ARG A 22 24.76 14.33 1.12
N PHE A 23 23.87 13.51 0.56
CA PHE A 23 23.06 12.57 1.31
C PHE A 23 23.93 11.54 2.05
N PHE A 24 25.00 11.09 1.41
CA PHE A 24 25.92 10.09 1.93
C PHE A 24 26.90 10.62 3.02
N LYS A 25 26.72 11.86 3.45
CA LYS A 25 27.35 12.36 4.70
C LYS A 25 26.69 11.77 5.95
N TYR A 26 25.46 11.25 5.82
CA TYR A 26 24.66 10.72 6.92
C TYR A 26 24.39 9.22 6.79
N ILE A 27 24.33 8.70 5.59
CA ILE A 27 24.00 7.31 5.28
C ILE A 27 25.13 6.72 4.46
N ASP A 28 25.61 5.52 4.81
CA ASP A 28 26.68 4.85 4.06
C ASP A 28 26.13 4.06 2.85
N TYR A 29 24.96 3.40 3.03
CA TYR A 29 24.35 2.55 2.01
C TYR A 29 22.83 2.77 1.94
N LEU A 30 22.30 2.87 0.72
CA LEU A 30 20.86 2.81 0.45
C LEU A 30 20.53 1.49 -0.21
N LEU A 31 19.54 0.79 0.37
CA LEU A 31 19.13 -0.55 -0.03
C LEU A 31 17.78 -0.45 -0.73
N LEU A 32 17.74 -0.85 -1.98
CA LEU A 32 16.51 -0.80 -2.79
C LEU A 32 15.76 -2.14 -2.80
N ASP A 33 14.48 -2.03 -3.08
CA ASP A 33 13.52 -3.13 -3.25
C ASP A 33 13.40 -3.97 -1.97
N ASP A 34 13.39 -5.29 -2.03
CA ASP A 34 13.41 -6.14 -0.83
C ASP A 34 14.74 -5.97 -0.10
N GLY A 35 14.66 -5.62 1.16
CA GLY A 35 15.85 -5.27 1.95
C GLY A 35 16.72 -6.43 2.35
N GLU A 36 16.21 -7.67 2.29
CA GLU A 36 16.88 -8.87 2.78
C GLU A 36 18.20 -9.12 2.05
N ASP A 37 18.15 -9.23 0.74
CA ASP A 37 19.35 -9.49 -0.08
C ASP A 37 20.37 -8.35 -0.03
N PRO A 38 20.00 -7.08 -0.26
CA PRO A 38 20.94 -5.97 -0.16
C PRO A 38 21.58 -5.87 1.21
N LEU A 39 20.80 -6.02 2.29
CA LEU A 39 21.33 -5.98 3.65
C LEU A 39 22.35 -7.09 3.89
N PHE A 40 21.99 -8.32 3.51
CA PHE A 40 22.88 -9.47 3.68
C PHE A 40 24.19 -9.30 2.90
N GLN A 41 24.11 -8.80 1.65
CA GLN A 41 25.31 -8.57 0.85
C GLN A 41 26.17 -7.43 1.39
N VAL A 42 25.58 -6.34 1.91
CA VAL A 42 26.33 -5.27 2.55
C VAL A 42 27.06 -5.80 3.80
N LEU A 43 26.42 -6.64 4.62
CA LEU A 43 27.08 -7.24 5.78
C LEU A 43 28.27 -8.11 5.35
N ARG A 44 28.11 -8.96 4.32
CA ARG A 44 29.20 -9.76 3.76
C ARG A 44 30.36 -8.93 3.23
N TYR A 45 30.04 -7.82 2.55
CA TYR A 45 31.05 -6.86 2.09
C TYR A 45 31.83 -6.22 3.25
N LEU A 46 31.12 -5.81 4.29
CA LEU A 46 31.77 -5.21 5.48
C LEU A 46 32.64 -6.20 6.24
N ASP A 47 32.31 -7.49 6.20
CA ASP A 47 33.13 -8.58 6.76
C ASP A 47 34.27 -9.03 5.82
N GLY A 48 34.39 -8.41 4.63
CA GLY A 48 35.44 -8.74 3.65
C GLY A 48 35.23 -10.05 2.90
N ALA A 49 34.02 -10.63 2.96
CA ALA A 49 33.69 -11.90 2.31
C ALA A 49 33.38 -11.75 0.81
N ILE A 50 33.02 -10.56 0.36
CA ILE A 50 32.75 -10.22 -1.04
C ILE A 50 33.35 -8.86 -1.40
N GLN A 51 33.45 -8.59 -2.72
CA GLN A 51 33.87 -7.28 -3.23
C GLN A 51 32.68 -6.35 -3.40
N LYS A 52 32.93 -5.05 -3.53
CA LYS A 52 31.89 -4.02 -3.66
C LYS A 52 31.02 -4.20 -4.89
N GLU A 53 31.59 -4.70 -5.98
CA GLU A 53 30.93 -4.97 -7.25
C GLU A 53 29.93 -6.13 -7.17
N GLU A 54 30.02 -6.93 -6.10
CA GLU A 54 29.10 -8.04 -5.84
C GLU A 54 27.85 -7.63 -5.04
N LEU A 55 27.79 -6.35 -4.60
CA LEU A 55 26.61 -5.80 -3.93
C LEU A 55 25.40 -5.86 -4.86
N VAL A 56 24.21 -5.94 -4.24
CA VAL A 56 22.91 -6.08 -4.92
C VAL A 56 22.04 -4.90 -4.56
N ARG A 57 21.44 -4.26 -5.55
CA ARG A 57 20.45 -3.17 -5.41
C ARG A 57 20.86 -2.13 -4.35
N THR A 58 22.13 -1.71 -4.36
CA THR A 58 22.70 -0.85 -3.31
C THR A 58 23.32 0.40 -3.91
N PHE A 59 22.94 1.57 -3.39
CA PHE A 59 23.67 2.82 -3.62
C PHE A 59 24.70 3.06 -2.53
N SER A 60 25.87 3.55 -2.93
CA SER A 60 26.94 4.03 -2.04
C SER A 60 27.78 5.09 -2.75
N LEU A 61 28.77 5.69 -2.06
CA LEU A 61 29.78 6.51 -2.75
C LEU A 61 30.84 5.62 -3.41
N ASP A 62 31.46 6.14 -4.48
CA ASP A 62 32.69 5.56 -5.03
C ASP A 62 33.84 5.64 -3.99
N GLU A 63 34.98 5.04 -4.32
CA GLU A 63 36.14 4.98 -3.42
C GLU A 63 36.68 6.36 -3.02
N ASN A 64 36.52 7.35 -3.90
CA ASN A 64 36.98 8.71 -3.68
C ASN A 64 35.95 9.60 -2.96
N GLY A 65 34.73 9.10 -2.72
CA GLY A 65 33.63 9.86 -2.14
C GLY A 65 33.06 10.96 -3.04
N SER A 66 33.34 10.90 -4.34
CA SER A 66 33.04 11.97 -5.30
C SER A 66 31.77 11.74 -6.10
N ARG A 67 31.30 10.51 -6.16
CA ARG A 67 30.15 10.10 -6.99
C ARG A 67 29.31 9.04 -6.30
N VAL A 68 27.99 9.12 -6.47
CA VAL A 68 27.06 8.06 -6.11
C VAL A 68 27.16 6.93 -7.14
N VAL A 69 27.29 5.70 -6.67
CA VAL A 69 27.37 4.49 -7.48
C VAL A 69 26.25 3.54 -7.09
N TYR A 70 25.56 3.01 -8.07
CA TYR A 70 24.59 1.93 -7.92
C TYR A 70 25.25 0.60 -8.28
N GLN A 71 25.18 -0.34 -7.35
CA GLN A 71 25.66 -1.71 -7.52
C GLN A 71 24.48 -2.64 -7.58
N ASP A 72 24.43 -3.49 -8.60
CA ASP A 72 23.41 -4.53 -8.75
C ASP A 72 24.01 -5.74 -9.48
N ASN A 73 24.40 -6.75 -8.71
CA ASN A 73 24.94 -7.98 -9.26
C ASN A 73 23.81 -8.84 -9.85
N PRO A 74 23.64 -8.91 -11.18
CA PRO A 74 22.57 -9.65 -11.81
C PRO A 74 22.73 -11.19 -11.70
N ALA A 75 23.89 -11.65 -11.31
CA ALA A 75 24.13 -13.09 -11.10
C ALA A 75 23.67 -13.57 -9.71
N TYR A 76 23.34 -12.65 -8.80
CA TYR A 76 22.84 -13.00 -7.48
C TYR A 76 21.35 -13.41 -7.57
N PRO A 77 20.98 -14.62 -7.11
CA PRO A 77 19.60 -15.05 -7.12
C PRO A 77 18.81 -14.28 -6.08
N ALA A 78 17.74 -13.60 -6.50
CA ALA A 78 16.87 -12.89 -5.57
C ALA A 78 16.14 -13.85 -4.63
N CYS A 79 16.08 -13.51 -3.35
CA CYS A 79 15.29 -14.21 -2.35
C CYS A 79 13.80 -14.14 -2.73
N ARG A 80 13.11 -15.27 -2.63
CA ARG A 80 11.67 -15.31 -2.88
C ARG A 80 10.88 -14.92 -1.61
N GLN A 81 9.70 -14.35 -1.80
CA GLN A 81 8.80 -14.02 -0.70
C GLN A 81 8.48 -15.22 0.21
N SER A 82 8.45 -16.42 -0.34
CA SER A 82 8.25 -17.66 0.44
C SER A 82 9.46 -18.08 1.30
N GLU A 83 10.64 -17.56 0.99
CA GLU A 83 11.92 -17.85 1.65
C GLU A 83 12.26 -16.79 2.71
N THR A 84 11.60 -15.62 2.67
CA THR A 84 11.72 -14.62 3.74
C THR A 84 11.15 -15.19 5.04
N GLY A 85 11.72 -14.78 6.17
CA GLY A 85 11.24 -15.16 7.48
C GLY A 85 9.84 -14.59 7.78
N PHE A 86 9.55 -14.43 9.03
CA PHE A 86 8.41 -13.70 9.56
C PHE A 86 8.92 -12.60 10.50
N PRO A 87 8.13 -11.55 10.78
CA PRO A 87 8.52 -10.53 11.73
C PRO A 87 8.88 -11.15 13.08
N ASP A 88 10.01 -10.75 13.63
CA ASP A 88 10.45 -11.16 14.97
C ASP A 88 10.46 -9.94 15.88
N TYR A 89 9.65 -9.96 16.93
CA TYR A 89 9.49 -8.87 17.89
C TYR A 89 10.23 -9.10 19.19
N GLU A 90 11.04 -10.18 19.29
CA GLU A 90 11.79 -10.48 20.50
C GLU A 90 12.73 -9.32 20.88
N GLY A 91 12.69 -8.92 22.13
CA GLY A 91 13.50 -7.81 22.66
C GLY A 91 12.96 -6.40 22.34
N LEU A 92 11.86 -6.27 21.61
CA LEU A 92 11.22 -4.97 21.38
C LEU A 92 10.28 -4.63 22.53
N PRO A 93 10.32 -3.40 23.07
CA PRO A 93 9.40 -2.95 24.13
C PRO A 93 8.04 -2.58 23.53
N LEU A 94 7.26 -3.58 23.09
CA LEU A 94 5.99 -3.38 22.35
C LEU A 94 4.97 -2.56 23.15
N ASP A 95 4.99 -2.66 24.49
CA ASP A 95 4.17 -1.89 25.41
C ASP A 95 4.42 -0.37 25.37
N LYS A 96 5.60 0.05 24.88
CA LYS A 96 6.00 1.46 24.76
C LYS A 96 5.69 2.07 23.41
N TYR A 97 5.24 1.31 22.42
CA TYR A 97 4.85 1.85 21.14
C TYR A 97 3.49 2.56 21.24
N ILE A 98 3.36 3.69 20.56
CA ILE A 98 2.14 4.49 20.54
C ILE A 98 1.02 3.71 19.85
N SER A 99 -0.17 3.69 20.47
CA SER A 99 -1.36 3.10 19.86
C SER A 99 -1.87 3.97 18.71
N VAL A 100 -2.41 3.37 17.65
CA VAL A 100 -3.06 4.11 16.55
C VAL A 100 -4.33 4.84 16.98
N MET A 101 -4.91 4.54 18.13
CA MET A 101 -6.00 5.33 18.68
C MET A 101 -5.60 6.77 18.96
N GLU A 102 -4.32 7.02 19.15
CA GLU A 102 -3.75 8.36 19.33
C GLU A 102 -3.51 9.08 17.99
N MET A 103 -3.68 8.40 16.86
CA MET A 103 -3.55 8.96 15.52
C MET A 103 -4.90 9.29 14.92
N ALA A 104 -4.98 10.36 14.12
CA ALA A 104 -6.22 10.86 13.53
C ALA A 104 -6.70 10.06 12.30
N ASN A 105 -6.47 8.76 12.23
CA ASN A 105 -6.95 7.94 11.12
C ASN A 105 -8.33 7.35 11.46
N PRO A 106 -9.41 7.74 10.74
CA PRO A 106 -10.76 7.26 11.01
C PRO A 106 -10.91 5.75 10.90
N MET A 107 -10.19 5.10 9.98
CA MET A 107 -10.22 3.66 9.77
C MET A 107 -9.78 2.90 11.03
N HIS A 108 -8.66 3.31 11.62
CA HIS A 108 -8.14 2.64 12.81
C HIS A 108 -9.03 2.80 14.04
N LYS A 109 -9.73 3.93 14.16
CA LYS A 109 -10.67 4.15 15.26
C LYS A 109 -11.87 3.22 15.26
N LEU A 110 -12.21 2.64 14.10
CA LEU A 110 -13.38 1.76 13.98
C LEU A 110 -13.07 0.31 14.40
N TRP A 111 -11.87 -0.20 14.13
CA TRP A 111 -11.61 -1.62 14.33
C TRP A 111 -10.19 -1.99 14.77
N SER A 112 -9.28 -1.06 15.01
CA SER A 112 -7.91 -1.36 15.41
C SER A 112 -7.38 -0.35 16.41
N ASP A 113 -6.75 -0.84 17.47
CA ASP A 113 -5.95 -0.03 18.40
C ASP A 113 -4.51 0.17 17.93
N GLY A 114 -4.11 -0.49 16.82
CA GLY A 114 -2.82 -0.37 16.17
C GLY A 114 -1.73 -1.28 16.67
N ARG A 115 -1.97 -2.06 17.70
CA ARG A 115 -1.04 -3.05 18.24
C ARG A 115 -1.22 -4.45 17.62
N TRP A 116 -1.56 -4.46 16.34
CA TRP A 116 -1.83 -5.69 15.62
C TRP A 116 -0.56 -6.19 14.93
N ASN A 117 -0.40 -7.49 14.91
CA ASN A 117 0.64 -8.14 14.14
C ASN A 117 0.54 -7.79 12.66
N LYS A 118 1.67 -7.54 12.00
CA LYS A 118 1.72 -7.20 10.58
C LYS A 118 2.23 -8.39 9.78
N LEU A 119 1.50 -8.77 8.76
CA LEU A 119 1.90 -9.80 7.80
C LEU A 119 1.57 -9.36 6.38
N THR A 120 2.28 -9.95 5.42
CA THR A 120 2.05 -9.78 3.99
C THR A 120 1.61 -11.11 3.39
N LEU A 121 0.48 -11.12 2.71
CA LEU A 121 -0.04 -12.30 1.99
C LEU A 121 0.76 -12.56 0.72
N ALA A 122 1.10 -11.48 -0.01
CA ALA A 122 1.84 -11.54 -1.25
C ALA A 122 2.73 -10.32 -1.41
N HIS A 123 3.92 -10.50 -1.97
CA HIS A 123 4.68 -9.37 -2.49
C HIS A 123 4.01 -8.83 -3.74
N GLY A 124 3.96 -7.50 -3.89
CA GLY A 124 3.42 -6.83 -5.06
C GLY A 124 1.90 -6.89 -5.22
N CYS A 125 1.43 -6.34 -6.31
CA CYS A 125 0.00 -6.27 -6.62
C CYS A 125 -0.35 -7.16 -7.81
N TYR A 126 -1.25 -8.12 -7.62
CA TYR A 126 -1.68 -9.02 -8.71
C TYR A 126 -2.36 -8.29 -9.88
N TRP A 127 -2.85 -7.07 -9.67
CA TRP A 127 -3.38 -6.22 -10.74
C TRP A 127 -2.29 -5.39 -11.42
N GLY A 128 -1.56 -4.57 -10.67
CA GLY A 128 -0.38 -3.82 -11.09
C GLY A 128 -0.57 -2.85 -12.27
N LYS A 129 -1.81 -2.46 -12.64
CA LYS A 129 -2.12 -1.74 -13.90
C LYS A 129 -2.73 -0.35 -13.70
N CYS A 130 -2.92 0.07 -12.45
CA CYS A 130 -3.53 1.38 -12.17
C CYS A 130 -2.60 2.50 -12.64
N ALA A 131 -3.16 3.51 -13.32
CA ALA A 131 -2.39 4.60 -13.90
C ALA A 131 -1.69 5.50 -12.87
N PHE A 132 -2.17 5.49 -11.63
CA PHE A 132 -1.64 6.30 -10.52
C PHE A 132 -0.68 5.55 -9.60
N CYS A 133 -0.54 4.22 -9.74
CA CYS A 133 0.39 3.43 -8.93
C CYS A 133 1.78 3.39 -9.56
N ASP A 134 2.82 3.23 -8.73
CA ASP A 134 4.22 3.06 -9.15
C ASP A 134 4.46 1.67 -9.78
N GLY A 135 3.66 1.33 -10.78
CA GLY A 135 3.60 0.00 -11.42
C GLY A 135 4.88 -0.46 -12.09
N SER A 136 5.85 0.43 -12.28
CA SER A 136 7.19 0.08 -12.79
C SER A 136 8.13 -0.41 -11.69
N LEU A 137 7.85 -0.14 -10.42
CA LEU A 137 8.67 -0.51 -9.28
C LEU A 137 8.39 -1.92 -8.79
N ASP A 138 9.41 -2.56 -8.24
CA ASP A 138 9.41 -3.96 -7.83
C ASP A 138 8.27 -4.28 -6.85
N TYR A 139 8.06 -3.44 -5.85
CA TYR A 139 7.04 -3.65 -4.81
C TYR A 139 5.58 -3.67 -5.31
N ILE A 140 5.33 -3.21 -6.56
CA ILE A 140 4.05 -3.35 -7.25
C ILE A 140 4.14 -4.40 -8.35
N LYS A 141 5.22 -4.39 -9.15
CA LYS A 141 5.36 -5.14 -10.39
C LYS A 141 5.55 -6.64 -10.17
N ARG A 142 6.39 -7.01 -9.20
CA ARG A 142 6.71 -8.41 -8.90
C ARG A 142 5.63 -9.00 -8.00
N TYR A 143 4.85 -9.92 -8.51
CA TYR A 143 3.79 -10.57 -7.73
C TYR A 143 4.22 -11.97 -7.30
N GLU A 144 4.38 -12.16 -5.98
CA GLU A 144 4.76 -13.44 -5.37
C GLU A 144 3.88 -13.75 -4.14
N PRO A 145 2.85 -14.61 -4.27
CA PRO A 145 2.01 -14.98 -3.16
C PRO A 145 2.69 -15.99 -2.22
N ASN A 146 2.42 -15.89 -0.93
CA ASN A 146 2.68 -16.93 0.05
C ASN A 146 1.68 -18.10 -0.10
N THR A 147 1.87 -19.17 0.67
CA THR A 147 0.87 -20.22 0.81
C THR A 147 0.01 -19.98 2.05
N ALA A 148 -1.23 -20.43 2.05
CA ALA A 148 -2.11 -20.36 3.22
C ALA A 148 -1.47 -21.03 4.44
N LYS A 149 -0.82 -22.19 4.25
CA LYS A 149 -0.11 -22.90 5.34
C LYS A 149 0.98 -22.03 5.95
N THR A 150 1.86 -21.44 5.13
CA THR A 150 2.95 -20.57 5.61
C THR A 150 2.42 -19.36 6.38
N LEU A 151 1.34 -18.75 5.89
CA LEU A 151 0.72 -17.59 6.56
C LEU A 151 0.18 -17.96 7.93
N VAL A 152 -0.56 -19.08 8.03
CA VAL A 152 -1.13 -19.51 9.31
C VAL A 152 -0.04 -20.01 10.27
N ASP A 153 1.03 -20.66 9.79
CA ASP A 153 2.21 -20.99 10.60
C ASP A 153 2.84 -19.71 11.20
N ARG A 154 2.97 -18.64 10.40
CA ARG A 154 3.48 -17.35 10.86
C ARG A 154 2.54 -16.69 11.87
N MET A 155 1.22 -16.78 11.66
CA MET A 155 0.22 -16.26 12.61
C MET A 155 0.36 -16.94 13.99
N GLU A 156 0.42 -18.26 14.04
CA GLU A 156 0.58 -19.01 15.29
C GLU A 156 1.86 -18.60 16.04
N ARG A 157 2.99 -18.49 15.33
CA ARG A 157 4.26 -18.05 15.93
C ARG A 157 4.21 -16.61 16.46
N LEU A 158 3.56 -15.71 15.75
CA LEU A 158 3.40 -14.32 16.21
C LEU A 158 2.49 -14.23 17.44
N ILE A 159 1.43 -15.04 17.51
CA ILE A 159 0.58 -15.15 18.71
C ILE A 159 1.40 -15.66 19.90
N GLU A 160 2.22 -16.70 19.71
CA GLU A 160 3.11 -17.22 20.76
C GLU A 160 4.10 -16.16 21.27
N GLN A 161 4.64 -15.34 20.36
CA GLN A 161 5.65 -14.32 20.69
C GLN A 161 5.06 -13.08 21.33
N THR A 162 3.93 -12.58 20.81
CA THR A 162 3.37 -11.27 21.20
C THR A 162 2.20 -11.38 22.17
N GLY A 163 1.50 -12.52 22.21
CA GLY A 163 0.22 -12.69 22.89
C GLY A 163 -0.97 -12.02 22.16
N GLU A 164 -0.72 -11.33 21.04
CA GLU A 164 -1.74 -10.59 20.29
C GLU A 164 -2.36 -11.46 19.19
N ILE A 165 -3.70 -11.49 19.14
CA ILE A 165 -4.47 -12.27 18.16
C ILE A 165 -4.96 -11.44 16.98
N GLY A 166 -4.66 -10.14 16.97
CA GLY A 166 -5.01 -9.21 15.91
C GLY A 166 -3.97 -9.20 14.77
N PHE A 167 -4.44 -9.23 13.51
CA PHE A 167 -3.58 -9.21 12.33
C PHE A 167 -4.01 -8.14 11.32
N HIS A 168 -3.07 -7.34 10.89
CA HIS A 168 -3.22 -6.45 9.75
C HIS A 168 -2.39 -6.99 8.57
N PHE A 169 -3.06 -7.37 7.48
CA PHE A 169 -2.39 -7.71 6.24
C PHE A 169 -2.09 -6.43 5.46
N VAL A 170 -0.78 -6.13 5.34
CA VAL A 170 -0.29 -4.86 4.81
C VAL A 170 -0.07 -4.87 3.29
N ASP A 171 -0.74 -5.77 2.61
CA ASP A 171 -0.67 -5.92 1.15
C ASP A 171 -1.19 -4.69 0.40
N GLU A 172 -0.69 -4.47 -0.80
CA GLU A 172 -1.27 -3.51 -1.75
C GLU A 172 -2.68 -3.93 -2.19
N ALA A 173 -2.89 -5.24 -2.36
CA ALA A 173 -4.18 -5.85 -2.65
C ALA A 173 -4.14 -7.35 -2.32
N ALA A 174 -4.83 -7.77 -1.29
CA ALA A 174 -4.91 -9.16 -0.88
C ALA A 174 -5.58 -10.03 -1.96
N PRO A 175 -4.94 -11.14 -2.40
CA PRO A 175 -5.49 -12.00 -3.43
C PRO A 175 -6.69 -12.80 -2.93
N PRO A 176 -7.87 -12.72 -3.58
CA PRO A 176 -9.09 -13.39 -3.09
C PRO A 176 -8.97 -14.90 -2.93
N ALA A 177 -8.24 -15.57 -3.83
CA ALA A 177 -8.03 -17.01 -3.76
C ALA A 177 -7.21 -17.40 -2.53
N LEU A 178 -6.12 -16.66 -2.26
CA LEU A 178 -5.28 -16.90 -1.08
C LEU A 178 -6.02 -16.58 0.22
N LEU A 179 -6.84 -15.53 0.25
CA LEU A 179 -7.71 -15.24 1.41
C LEU A 179 -8.69 -16.37 1.68
N ARG A 180 -9.27 -16.98 0.66
CA ARG A 180 -10.13 -18.16 0.79
C ARG A 180 -9.38 -19.33 1.43
N GLU A 181 -8.20 -19.67 0.89
CA GLU A 181 -7.38 -20.77 1.40
C GLU A 181 -6.91 -20.51 2.84
N MET A 182 -6.49 -19.28 3.15
CA MET A 182 -6.09 -18.88 4.50
C MET A 182 -7.26 -18.97 5.49
N ALA A 183 -8.44 -18.49 5.11
CA ALA A 183 -9.63 -18.59 5.96
C ALA A 183 -10.00 -20.05 6.26
N GLN A 184 -9.92 -20.92 5.27
CA GLN A 184 -10.14 -22.37 5.45
C GLN A 184 -9.12 -22.99 6.39
N GLU A 185 -7.85 -22.60 6.27
CA GLU A 185 -6.76 -23.10 7.10
C GLU A 185 -6.87 -22.62 8.57
N ILE A 186 -7.24 -21.35 8.78
CA ILE A 186 -7.53 -20.77 10.11
C ILE A 186 -8.63 -21.60 10.81
N ILE A 187 -9.75 -21.80 10.10
CA ILE A 187 -10.90 -22.56 10.63
C ILE A 187 -10.51 -24.03 10.90
N ARG A 188 -9.80 -24.65 9.96
CA ARG A 188 -9.35 -26.04 10.09
C ARG A 188 -8.45 -26.27 11.32
N ARG A 189 -7.58 -25.31 11.64
CA ARG A 189 -6.71 -25.38 12.84
C ARG A 189 -7.42 -24.96 14.11
N GLY A 190 -8.57 -24.33 14.04
CA GLY A 190 -9.32 -23.84 15.18
C GLY A 190 -8.64 -22.71 15.94
N ILE A 191 -7.79 -21.93 15.29
CA ILE A 191 -7.15 -20.76 15.90
C ILE A 191 -8.13 -19.59 15.96
N THR A 192 -8.09 -18.85 17.07
CA THR A 192 -8.92 -17.66 17.27
C THR A 192 -8.09 -16.42 16.94
N VAL A 193 -8.49 -15.71 15.90
CA VAL A 193 -7.83 -14.49 15.44
C VAL A 193 -8.87 -13.46 14.99
N VAL A 194 -8.46 -12.20 14.97
CA VAL A 194 -9.17 -11.13 14.28
C VAL A 194 -8.24 -10.50 13.26
N TRP A 195 -8.74 -10.19 12.06
CA TRP A 195 -7.88 -9.64 11.02
C TRP A 195 -8.61 -8.69 10.07
N TRP A 196 -7.82 -7.84 9.42
CA TRP A 196 -8.26 -6.97 8.35
C TRP A 196 -7.14 -6.77 7.33
N GLY A 197 -7.47 -6.27 6.14
CA GLY A 197 -6.47 -6.01 5.11
C GLY A 197 -7.03 -5.23 3.93
N ASN A 198 -6.13 -4.85 3.02
CA ASN A 198 -6.47 -4.14 1.81
C ASN A 198 -6.90 -5.12 0.71
N ILE A 199 -7.98 -4.79 0.02
CA ILE A 199 -8.52 -5.58 -1.10
C ILE A 199 -8.70 -4.71 -2.35
N ARG A 200 -8.96 -5.37 -3.46
CA ARG A 200 -9.64 -4.79 -4.62
C ARG A 200 -11.06 -5.36 -4.66
N PHE A 201 -12.03 -4.55 -5.00
CA PHE A 201 -13.44 -5.01 -5.07
C PHE A 201 -13.68 -5.96 -6.25
N GLU A 202 -13.06 -7.15 -6.20
CA GLU A 202 -13.13 -8.18 -7.26
C GLU A 202 -14.46 -8.94 -7.21
N LYS A 203 -14.94 -9.36 -8.39
CA LYS A 203 -16.19 -10.14 -8.53
C LYS A 203 -16.17 -11.46 -7.76
N SER A 204 -15.00 -11.98 -7.45
CA SER A 204 -14.79 -13.21 -6.70
C SER A 204 -15.18 -13.12 -5.22
N TYR A 205 -15.37 -11.92 -4.66
CA TYR A 205 -15.92 -11.74 -3.32
C TYR A 205 -17.44 -11.93 -3.36
N THR A 206 -17.87 -13.20 -3.46
CA THR A 206 -19.27 -13.63 -3.36
C THR A 206 -19.72 -13.60 -1.91
N GLU A 207 -21.03 -13.70 -1.65
CA GLU A 207 -21.60 -13.82 -0.31
C GLU A 207 -20.96 -14.97 0.46
N GLU A 208 -20.82 -16.15 -0.17
CA GLU A 208 -20.23 -17.35 0.47
C GLU A 208 -18.75 -17.13 0.82
N LEU A 209 -18.00 -16.38 0.00
CA LEU A 209 -16.63 -16.06 0.33
C LEU A 209 -16.58 -15.07 1.50
N CYS A 210 -17.40 -14.04 1.51
CA CYS A 210 -17.45 -13.07 2.59
C CYS A 210 -17.86 -13.74 3.93
N ASP A 211 -18.83 -14.64 3.93
CA ASP A 211 -19.18 -15.44 5.10
C ASP A 211 -18.02 -16.31 5.60
N LEU A 212 -17.28 -16.93 4.70
CA LEU A 212 -16.08 -17.70 5.04
C LEU A 212 -15.01 -16.83 5.68
N LEU A 213 -14.76 -15.64 5.12
CA LEU A 213 -13.79 -14.70 5.66
C LEU A 213 -14.20 -14.22 7.07
N GLN A 214 -15.47 -13.87 7.26
CA GLN A 214 -15.98 -13.49 8.57
C GLN A 214 -15.79 -14.59 9.62
N ARG A 215 -16.13 -15.82 9.27
CA ARG A 215 -15.94 -16.99 10.17
C ARG A 215 -14.47 -17.25 10.53
N SER A 216 -13.53 -16.82 9.70
CA SER A 216 -12.09 -16.91 9.96
C SER A 216 -11.54 -15.73 10.78
N GLY A 217 -12.41 -14.79 11.20
CA GLY A 217 -12.03 -13.64 12.00
C GLY A 217 -11.80 -12.34 11.21
N CYS A 218 -12.20 -12.27 9.92
CA CYS A 218 -12.18 -11.01 9.18
C CYS A 218 -13.22 -10.06 9.77
N ILE A 219 -12.81 -8.89 10.22
CA ILE A 219 -13.72 -7.87 10.78
C ILE A 219 -13.85 -6.64 9.89
N ALA A 220 -12.87 -6.41 9.02
CA ALA A 220 -12.88 -5.26 8.13
C ALA A 220 -12.03 -5.47 6.89
N VAL A 221 -12.36 -4.74 5.84
CA VAL A 221 -11.56 -4.63 4.62
C VAL A 221 -11.46 -3.18 4.17
N SER A 222 -10.34 -2.83 3.55
CA SER A 222 -10.15 -1.53 2.89
C SER A 222 -10.01 -1.74 1.40
N GLY A 223 -10.69 -0.94 0.58
CA GLY A 223 -10.60 -1.08 -0.86
C GLY A 223 -10.74 0.24 -1.62
N GLY A 224 -10.11 0.32 -2.79
CA GLY A 224 -10.17 1.49 -3.65
C GLY A 224 -11.40 1.50 -4.55
N LEU A 225 -12.39 2.35 -4.25
CA LEU A 225 -13.36 2.83 -5.24
C LEU A 225 -12.69 3.87 -6.14
N GLU A 226 -11.81 4.68 -5.58
CA GLU A 226 -11.12 5.83 -6.16
C GLU A 226 -12.12 6.92 -6.56
N VAL A 227 -12.80 6.77 -7.68
CA VAL A 227 -13.74 7.75 -8.22
C VAL A 227 -14.99 7.06 -8.77
N ALA A 228 -16.18 7.60 -8.50
CA ALA A 228 -17.42 7.01 -8.98
C ALA A 228 -17.81 7.51 -10.39
N SER A 229 -16.82 7.63 -11.29
CA SER A 229 -17.00 7.95 -12.71
C SER A 229 -16.55 6.78 -13.57
N PRO A 230 -17.45 6.17 -14.38
CA PRO A 230 -17.06 5.08 -15.30
C PRO A 230 -15.96 5.50 -16.29
N ARG A 231 -15.95 6.73 -16.74
CA ARG A 231 -14.91 7.28 -17.62
C ARG A 231 -13.55 7.31 -16.92
N LEU A 232 -13.51 7.85 -15.72
CA LEU A 232 -12.26 7.96 -14.95
C LEU A 232 -11.77 6.59 -14.47
N LEU A 233 -12.65 5.69 -14.00
CA LEU A 233 -12.26 4.31 -13.65
C LEU A 233 -11.62 3.57 -14.83
N LYS A 234 -12.09 3.82 -16.05
CA LYS A 234 -11.47 3.29 -17.27
C LYS A 234 -10.12 3.98 -17.54
N LEU A 235 -10.05 5.31 -17.44
CA LEU A 235 -8.84 6.08 -17.68
C LEU A 235 -7.70 5.68 -16.72
N ILE A 236 -8.02 5.53 -15.43
CA ILE A 236 -7.04 5.08 -14.42
C ILE A 236 -6.77 3.58 -14.45
N ASN A 237 -7.42 2.86 -15.36
CA ASN A 237 -7.28 1.39 -15.50
C ASN A 237 -7.51 0.63 -14.18
N LYS A 238 -8.50 1.07 -13.40
CA LYS A 238 -8.80 0.44 -12.10
C LYS A 238 -9.32 -0.99 -12.24
N GLY A 239 -10.01 -1.31 -13.33
CA GLY A 239 -10.51 -2.65 -13.62
C GLY A 239 -11.78 -3.05 -12.86
N VAL A 240 -12.44 -2.11 -12.19
CA VAL A 240 -13.72 -2.30 -11.51
C VAL A 240 -14.74 -1.27 -12.00
N THR A 241 -16.02 -1.52 -11.75
CA THR A 241 -17.10 -0.56 -11.99
C THR A 241 -17.74 -0.15 -10.66
N VAL A 242 -18.40 1.01 -10.63
CA VAL A 242 -19.15 1.49 -9.45
C VAL A 242 -20.15 0.44 -8.98
N ALA A 243 -20.94 -0.15 -9.88
CA ALA A 243 -21.91 -1.18 -9.57
C ALA A 243 -21.26 -2.47 -9.01
N GLN A 244 -20.07 -2.83 -9.49
CA GLN A 244 -19.30 -3.95 -8.93
C GLN A 244 -18.84 -3.64 -7.52
N VAL A 245 -18.30 -2.45 -7.27
CA VAL A 245 -17.86 -2.01 -5.92
C VAL A 245 -19.04 -2.04 -4.95
N ALA A 246 -20.19 -1.47 -5.31
CA ALA A 246 -21.38 -1.49 -4.48
C ALA A 246 -21.85 -2.91 -4.13
N ARG A 247 -21.88 -3.81 -5.11
CA ARG A 247 -22.26 -5.22 -4.89
C ARG A 247 -21.28 -5.93 -3.95
N VAL A 248 -19.98 -5.77 -4.17
CA VAL A 248 -18.96 -6.42 -3.34
C VAL A 248 -18.96 -5.85 -1.92
N ALA A 249 -19.13 -4.54 -1.78
CA ALA A 249 -19.27 -3.90 -0.46
C ALA A 249 -20.51 -4.45 0.28
N ASN A 250 -21.65 -4.63 -0.44
CA ASN A 250 -22.84 -5.25 0.13
C ASN A 250 -22.60 -6.68 0.60
N ASN A 251 -21.84 -7.48 -0.14
CA ASN A 251 -21.51 -8.85 0.28
C ASN A 251 -20.68 -8.86 1.57
N PHE A 252 -19.69 -7.96 1.70
CA PHE A 252 -18.91 -7.81 2.93
C PHE A 252 -19.77 -7.34 4.11
N THR A 253 -20.56 -6.28 3.93
CA THR A 253 -21.38 -5.75 5.03
C THR A 253 -22.51 -6.70 5.40
N GLY A 254 -23.07 -7.45 4.43
CA GLY A 254 -24.04 -8.53 4.66
C GLY A 254 -23.47 -9.66 5.52
N ALA A 255 -22.19 -9.95 5.40
CA ALA A 255 -21.47 -10.90 6.25
C ALA A 255 -21.01 -10.29 7.60
N GLY A 256 -21.30 -9.01 7.88
CA GLY A 256 -20.87 -8.33 9.10
C GLY A 256 -19.44 -7.82 9.09
N ILE A 257 -18.81 -7.72 7.92
CA ILE A 257 -17.45 -7.18 7.74
C ILE A 257 -17.53 -5.70 7.38
N MET A 258 -16.86 -4.84 8.13
CA MET A 258 -16.81 -3.39 7.85
C MET A 258 -15.99 -3.09 6.59
N VAL A 259 -16.43 -2.08 5.84
CA VAL A 259 -15.77 -1.67 4.59
C VAL A 259 -15.29 -0.22 4.70
N HIS A 260 -14.00 -0.02 4.45
CA HIS A 260 -13.39 1.30 4.24
C HIS A 260 -13.15 1.54 2.76
N ALA A 261 -13.51 2.72 2.26
CA ALA A 261 -13.30 3.10 0.87
C ALA A 261 -12.16 4.11 0.72
N TYR A 262 -11.13 3.77 -0.04
CA TYR A 262 -10.19 4.76 -0.56
C TYR A 262 -10.82 5.49 -1.73
N LEU A 263 -10.81 6.81 -1.66
CA LEU A 263 -11.42 7.71 -2.61
C LEU A 263 -10.37 8.70 -3.11
N MET A 264 -10.46 9.07 -4.37
CA MET A 264 -9.50 9.99 -5.02
C MET A 264 -10.25 11.10 -5.74
N TYR A 265 -9.70 12.31 -5.70
CA TYR A 265 -10.17 13.46 -6.46
C TYR A 265 -9.00 14.22 -7.09
N GLY A 266 -9.29 15.04 -8.09
CA GLY A 266 -8.28 15.85 -8.76
C GLY A 266 -7.40 15.06 -9.73
N PHE A 267 -7.86 13.87 -10.19
CA PHE A 267 -7.17 13.20 -11.29
C PHE A 267 -7.26 14.05 -12.55
N PRO A 268 -6.20 14.14 -13.36
CA PRO A 268 -6.21 14.92 -14.60
C PRO A 268 -7.43 14.61 -15.47
N THR A 269 -8.01 15.63 -16.07
CA THR A 269 -9.28 15.60 -16.82
C THR A 269 -10.56 15.44 -16.01
N GLN A 270 -10.50 15.20 -14.70
CA GLN A 270 -11.70 15.10 -13.86
C GLN A 270 -12.47 16.41 -13.87
N THR A 271 -13.76 16.37 -14.20
CA THR A 271 -14.65 17.54 -14.21
C THR A 271 -15.24 17.80 -12.81
N ALA A 272 -15.71 19.02 -12.60
CA ALA A 272 -16.46 19.39 -11.39
C ALA A 272 -17.68 18.48 -11.18
N GLN A 273 -18.44 18.18 -12.25
CA GLN A 273 -19.60 17.31 -12.18
C GLN A 273 -19.21 15.89 -11.75
N GLU A 274 -18.14 15.31 -12.31
CA GLU A 274 -17.68 13.97 -11.89
C GLU A 274 -17.24 13.93 -10.41
N THR A 275 -16.72 15.04 -9.88
CA THR A 275 -16.39 15.14 -8.43
C THR A 275 -17.66 15.17 -7.60
N ILE A 276 -18.67 15.94 -7.99
CA ILE A 276 -19.96 16.01 -7.32
C ILE A 276 -20.71 14.68 -7.39
N ASP A 277 -20.74 14.03 -8.56
CA ASP A 277 -21.37 12.73 -8.75
C ASP A 277 -20.69 11.64 -7.93
N SER A 278 -19.35 11.72 -7.78
CA SER A 278 -18.60 10.82 -6.92
C SER A 278 -18.95 11.02 -5.45
N LEU A 279 -19.07 12.27 -4.99
CA LEU A 279 -19.50 12.57 -3.63
C LEU A 279 -20.92 12.07 -3.35
N GLU A 280 -21.84 12.28 -4.27
CA GLU A 280 -23.23 11.79 -4.14
C GLU A 280 -23.28 10.26 -4.12
N THR A 281 -22.53 9.59 -4.96
CA THR A 281 -22.43 8.13 -4.92
C THR A 281 -21.91 7.62 -3.58
N VAL A 282 -20.88 8.27 -3.03
CA VAL A 282 -20.33 7.94 -1.71
C VAL A 282 -21.36 8.17 -0.61
N ARG A 283 -22.14 9.28 -0.66
CA ARG A 283 -23.25 9.54 0.26
C ARG A 283 -24.25 8.39 0.25
N GLN A 284 -24.69 7.95 -0.95
CA GLN A 284 -25.62 6.83 -1.08
C GLN A 284 -25.04 5.52 -0.53
N MET A 285 -23.73 5.28 -0.72
CA MET A 285 -23.09 4.10 -0.15
C MET A 285 -23.10 4.10 1.38
N PHE A 286 -22.93 5.26 2.02
CA PHE A 286 -23.08 5.41 3.48
C PHE A 286 -24.55 5.23 3.91
N GLU A 287 -25.50 5.87 3.22
CA GLU A 287 -26.93 5.76 3.50
C GLU A 287 -27.42 4.31 3.44
N LEU A 288 -26.92 3.54 2.47
CA LEU A 288 -27.24 2.12 2.29
C LEU A 288 -26.43 1.18 3.21
N GLY A 289 -25.51 1.72 4.02
CA GLY A 289 -24.66 0.92 4.91
C GLY A 289 -23.60 0.08 4.20
N LEU A 290 -23.29 0.37 2.94
CA LEU A 290 -22.31 -0.39 2.14
C LEU A 290 -20.86 -0.08 2.55
N ILE A 291 -20.61 1.08 3.10
CA ILE A 291 -19.30 1.49 3.63
C ILE A 291 -19.51 2.18 5.00
N GLN A 292 -18.55 1.99 5.90
CA GLN A 292 -18.59 2.56 7.25
C GLN A 292 -17.58 3.69 7.43
N SER A 293 -16.57 3.75 6.57
CA SER A 293 -15.60 4.83 6.57
C SER A 293 -15.00 5.02 5.19
N GLY A 294 -14.32 6.15 5.00
CA GLY A 294 -13.62 6.45 3.78
C GLY A 294 -12.57 7.54 3.99
N PHE A 295 -11.76 7.74 2.98
CA PHE A 295 -10.78 8.83 2.95
C PHE A 295 -10.61 9.35 1.53
N TRP A 296 -10.71 10.69 1.36
CA TRP A 296 -10.43 11.37 0.10
C TRP A 296 -8.95 11.73 0.01
N HIS A 297 -8.27 11.11 -0.96
CA HIS A 297 -6.93 11.49 -1.35
C HIS A 297 -6.98 12.44 -2.54
N ARG A 298 -6.26 13.54 -2.48
CA ARG A 298 -5.97 14.31 -3.68
C ARG A 298 -4.98 13.50 -4.53
N PHE A 299 -5.22 13.45 -5.83
CA PHE A 299 -4.28 12.79 -6.75
C PHE A 299 -2.90 13.47 -6.66
N ALA A 300 -1.88 12.65 -6.44
CA ALA A 300 -0.47 13.02 -6.54
C ALA A 300 0.16 12.25 -7.69
N MET A 301 0.88 12.94 -8.57
CA MET A 301 1.62 12.28 -9.64
C MET A 301 2.93 11.75 -9.11
N THR A 302 3.20 10.48 -9.30
CA THR A 302 4.49 9.87 -8.94
C THR A 302 5.32 9.58 -10.19
N ALA A 303 6.64 9.73 -10.07
CA ALA A 303 7.58 9.59 -11.18
C ALA A 303 7.56 8.20 -11.84
N HIS A 304 7.18 7.17 -11.07
CA HIS A 304 7.20 5.77 -11.48
C HIS A 304 5.82 5.22 -11.88
N SER A 305 4.77 6.05 -11.78
CA SER A 305 3.43 5.70 -12.23
C SER A 305 3.29 5.87 -13.75
N PRO A 306 2.34 5.18 -14.41
CA PRO A 306 2.03 5.43 -15.81
C PRO A 306 1.73 6.91 -16.13
N VAL A 307 1.05 7.63 -15.25
CA VAL A 307 0.80 9.07 -15.44
C VAL A 307 2.10 9.86 -15.40
N GLY A 308 3.03 9.55 -14.50
CA GLY A 308 4.31 10.24 -14.42
C GLY A 308 5.26 9.91 -15.59
N LEU A 309 5.22 8.66 -16.07
CA LEU A 309 6.03 8.22 -17.20
C LEU A 309 5.51 8.72 -18.55
N HIS A 310 4.18 8.91 -18.69
CA HIS A 310 3.50 9.28 -19.93
C HIS A 310 2.48 10.41 -19.71
N PRO A 311 2.87 11.57 -19.13
CA PRO A 311 1.92 12.59 -18.68
C PRO A 311 1.04 13.16 -19.78
N ALA A 312 1.54 13.23 -21.01
CA ALA A 312 0.78 13.71 -22.17
C ALA A 312 -0.47 12.86 -22.48
N GLU A 313 -0.43 11.53 -22.23
CA GLU A 313 -1.56 10.62 -22.42
C GLU A 313 -2.71 10.90 -21.44
N TYR A 314 -2.40 11.55 -20.32
CA TYR A 314 -3.35 11.93 -19.27
C TYR A 314 -3.65 13.44 -19.24
N SER A 315 -3.33 14.15 -20.32
CA SER A 315 -3.52 15.61 -20.41
C SER A 315 -2.84 16.38 -19.29
N CYS A 316 -1.61 16.00 -18.98
CA CYS A 316 -0.76 16.68 -18.01
C CYS A 316 0.55 17.10 -18.62
N ARG A 317 1.20 18.05 -17.95
CA ARG A 317 2.57 18.45 -18.20
C ARG A 317 3.33 18.49 -16.89
N VAL A 318 4.46 17.79 -16.82
CA VAL A 318 5.37 17.88 -15.67
C VAL A 318 5.98 19.28 -15.63
N THR A 319 5.99 19.87 -14.46
CA THR A 319 6.69 21.12 -14.17
C THR A 319 7.94 20.83 -13.36
N GLU A 320 9.03 21.55 -13.60
CA GLU A 320 10.25 21.36 -12.83
C GLU A 320 9.98 21.64 -11.34
N PRO A 321 10.47 20.77 -10.43
CA PRO A 321 10.33 21.03 -9.02
C PRO A 321 11.11 22.30 -8.64
N PRO A 322 10.52 23.20 -7.84
CA PRO A 322 11.17 24.46 -7.47
C PRO A 322 12.43 24.30 -6.59
N PHE A 323 12.72 23.08 -6.10
CA PHE A 323 13.82 22.81 -5.20
C PHE A 323 14.62 21.58 -5.62
N GLY A 324 15.95 21.70 -5.61
CA GLY A 324 16.88 20.58 -5.73
C GLY A 324 16.91 19.72 -4.47
N GLY A 325 15.83 19.00 -4.18
CA GLY A 325 15.75 18.05 -3.06
C GLY A 325 16.30 16.66 -3.41
N PHE A 326 16.38 15.80 -2.42
CA PHE A 326 16.76 14.40 -2.59
C PHE A 326 15.54 13.55 -3.03
N ALA A 327 14.36 13.87 -2.51
CA ALA A 327 13.10 13.20 -2.81
C ALA A 327 12.61 13.58 -4.21
N ARG A 328 12.31 12.59 -5.07
CA ARG A 328 11.99 12.81 -6.49
C ARG A 328 10.85 11.96 -7.01
N ASN A 329 10.08 11.32 -6.14
CA ASN A 329 8.92 10.54 -6.59
C ASN A 329 7.69 11.42 -6.80
N ASP A 330 7.41 12.34 -5.87
CA ASP A 330 6.31 13.29 -6.03
C ASP A 330 6.65 14.34 -7.08
N VAL A 331 5.95 14.29 -8.21
CA VAL A 331 6.22 15.12 -9.39
C VAL A 331 5.23 16.26 -9.43
N GLN A 332 5.75 17.48 -9.53
CA GLN A 332 4.92 18.65 -9.78
C GLN A 332 4.40 18.64 -11.21
N PHE A 333 3.11 18.86 -11.38
CA PHE A 333 2.47 18.84 -12.71
C PHE A 333 1.37 19.88 -12.85
N GLU A 334 1.06 20.21 -14.08
CA GLU A 334 -0.08 21.01 -14.49
C GLU A 334 -1.06 20.13 -15.27
N ALA A 335 -2.31 20.07 -14.83
CA ALA A 335 -3.37 19.43 -15.59
C ALA A 335 -3.85 20.40 -16.69
N LEU A 336 -3.83 19.93 -17.94
CA LEU A 336 -4.20 20.75 -19.10
C LEU A 336 -5.72 20.83 -19.30
N SER A 337 -6.49 20.02 -18.60
CA SER A 337 -7.95 19.99 -18.60
C SER A 337 -8.50 19.41 -17.32
N GLY A 338 -9.77 19.65 -17.06
CA GLY A 338 -10.46 19.26 -15.82
C GLY A 338 -10.82 20.47 -14.98
N CYS A 339 -11.10 20.26 -13.70
CA CYS A 339 -11.37 21.34 -12.75
C CYS A 339 -10.24 21.49 -11.73
N ASP A 340 -10.16 22.65 -11.09
CA ASP A 340 -9.25 22.87 -9.99
C ASP A 340 -9.69 22.03 -8.77
N PRO A 341 -8.89 21.05 -8.31
CA PRO A 341 -9.24 20.21 -7.19
C PRO A 341 -9.32 20.94 -5.85
N GLU A 342 -8.66 22.09 -5.70
CA GLU A 342 -8.70 22.88 -4.46
C GLU A 342 -10.10 23.37 -4.12
N LEU A 343 -10.95 23.59 -5.13
CA LEU A 343 -12.35 24.00 -4.94
C LEU A 343 -13.19 22.96 -4.18
N PHE A 344 -12.75 21.71 -4.13
CA PHE A 344 -13.51 20.60 -3.55
C PHE A 344 -12.90 20.04 -2.25
N SER A 345 -11.64 20.31 -1.96
CA SER A 345 -10.90 19.62 -0.91
C SER A 345 -11.58 19.68 0.45
N GLU A 346 -11.95 20.86 0.91
CA GLU A 346 -12.64 21.07 2.20
C GLU A 346 -14.07 20.50 2.17
N GLY A 347 -14.82 20.72 1.09
CA GLY A 347 -16.17 20.20 0.93
C GLY A 347 -16.21 18.68 1.00
N LEU A 348 -15.32 17.99 0.29
CA LEU A 348 -15.20 16.53 0.31
C LEU A 348 -14.85 16.00 1.71
N ARG A 349 -13.90 16.65 2.39
CA ARG A 349 -13.48 16.29 3.74
C ARG A 349 -14.62 16.42 4.76
N VAL A 350 -15.31 17.57 4.77
CA VAL A 350 -16.40 17.83 5.71
C VAL A 350 -17.60 16.93 5.43
N SER A 351 -17.96 16.73 4.16
CA SER A 351 -19.06 15.84 3.78
C SER A 351 -18.81 14.41 4.23
N LEU A 352 -17.61 13.89 3.98
CA LEU A 352 -17.24 12.54 4.39
C LEU A 352 -17.27 12.38 5.91
N TYR A 353 -16.76 13.37 6.66
CA TYR A 353 -16.84 13.37 8.11
C TYR A 353 -18.29 13.29 8.58
N ASN A 354 -19.18 14.08 7.98
CA ASN A 354 -20.61 14.08 8.30
C ASN A 354 -21.24 12.71 8.01
N TYR A 355 -20.96 12.12 6.86
CA TYR A 355 -21.49 10.78 6.47
C TYR A 355 -21.04 9.70 7.45
N MET A 356 -19.76 9.70 7.84
CA MET A 356 -19.23 8.75 8.84
C MET A 356 -19.89 8.89 10.22
N ASN A 357 -20.49 10.05 10.53
CA ASN A 357 -21.22 10.31 11.77
C ASN A 357 -22.75 10.24 11.57
N GLY A 358 -23.23 9.71 10.46
CA GLY A 358 -24.67 9.57 10.18
C GLY A 358 -25.38 10.90 9.96
N THR A 359 -24.66 11.95 9.56
CA THR A 359 -25.20 13.29 9.33
C THR A 359 -25.25 13.59 7.85
N CYS A 360 -26.29 14.21 7.35
CA CYS A 360 -26.48 14.59 5.94
C CYS A 360 -26.49 13.39 4.95
N LEU A 361 -26.96 12.24 5.42
CA LEU A 361 -27.18 11.06 4.57
C LEU A 361 -28.45 11.17 3.74
#